data_cc2e4d52d5c9c96b2b6d7cf4e97fc44e
#
_entry.id   cc2e4d52d5c9c96b2b6d7cf4e97fc44e
#
_cell.length_a   1.000
_cell.length_b   1.000
_cell.length_c   1.000
_cell.angle_alpha   90.00
_cell.angle_beta   90.00
_cell.angle_gamma   90.00
#
_symmetry.space_group_name_H-M   'P 1'
#
loop_
_entity.id
_entity.type
_entity.pdbx_description
1 polymer ?
#
loop_
_entity_poly.entity_id
_entity_poly.type
_entity_poly.pdbx_seq_one_letter_code
_entity_poly.pdbx_strand_id
1 'polypeptide(L)'
;MNISLGLVVICLLWQRDIRQWVTLAGHPLVWLPALMFVLLALSLLTHAHAYGPKMVGKYQKLLYVLPLALFFLAAPRLMTHFVRGFLWANAVILAISLTSGLGHVTLGGLNPDNPTVFKLQITQNVFMALAALVWLSRAFACSGKRRWGYAGLVLLATLNVLLMVQGRTGYVALAVGMGVWLLLTLRRKQQMAVLACGILAIVMLVMTPNRAMERLSLGVQQIQGCIWAPAETAYQACDNSMGQRTAFAREALRLIQQSPLLGNGAGSFWYGNPSTGYGVHNPHNEYLLETVQSGLLGLMVFLTWMWSCYRAAWRLPPAHRNLFVAVLSSYMACHLFNSFLLDSSEGHLFVIIAALLAGLSLNAQQPQRTSPQT
;
A
#
# COMPACT_ATOMS: atom_id res chain seq x y z
N MET A 1 -1.34 -17.38 -7.27
CA MET A 1 -0.26 -16.48 -7.76
C MET A 1 1.05 -17.22 -8.08
N ASN A 2 1.49 -18.16 -7.27
CA ASN A 2 2.76 -18.88 -7.52
C ASN A 2 2.77 -19.65 -8.87
N ILE A 3 1.66 -20.25 -9.30
CA ILE A 3 1.56 -20.94 -10.60
C ILE A 3 1.67 -19.93 -11.77
N SER A 4 0.95 -18.81 -11.70
CA SER A 4 1.00 -17.78 -12.73
C SER A 4 2.39 -17.14 -12.83
N LEU A 5 3.06 -16.94 -11.70
CA LEU A 5 4.45 -16.47 -11.67
C LEU A 5 5.41 -17.50 -12.24
N GLY A 6 5.22 -18.79 -11.91
CA GLY A 6 6.01 -19.88 -12.50
C GLY A 6 5.90 -19.89 -14.04
N LEU A 7 4.70 -19.73 -14.58
CA LEU A 7 4.48 -19.63 -16.03
C LEU A 7 5.17 -18.39 -16.63
N VAL A 8 5.08 -17.23 -15.95
CA VAL A 8 5.80 -16.02 -16.38
C VAL A 8 7.30 -16.25 -16.42
N VAL A 9 7.88 -16.85 -15.39
CA VAL A 9 9.31 -17.18 -15.34
C VAL A 9 9.71 -18.13 -16.46
N ILE A 10 8.93 -19.21 -16.72
CA ILE A 10 9.16 -20.15 -17.81
C ILE A 10 9.12 -19.43 -19.18
N CYS A 11 8.13 -18.58 -19.42
CA CYS A 11 8.02 -17.79 -20.64
C CYS A 11 9.22 -16.85 -20.82
N LEU A 12 9.68 -16.23 -19.75
CA LEU A 12 10.83 -15.33 -19.76
C LEU A 12 12.16 -16.06 -20.02
N LEU A 13 12.34 -17.24 -19.42
CA LEU A 13 13.51 -18.09 -19.69
C LEU A 13 13.59 -18.54 -21.16
N TRP A 14 12.43 -18.67 -21.81
CA TRP A 14 12.34 -18.97 -23.24
C TRP A 14 12.78 -17.81 -24.13
N GLN A 15 12.60 -16.57 -23.71
CA GLN A 15 12.91 -15.36 -24.50
C GLN A 15 14.41 -14.99 -24.59
N ARG A 16 15.30 -15.67 -23.87
CA ARG A 16 16.79 -15.67 -23.97
C ARG A 16 17.54 -14.34 -24.08
N ASP A 17 16.95 -13.19 -23.79
CA ASP A 17 17.69 -11.91 -23.79
C ASP A 17 18.38 -11.65 -22.45
N ILE A 18 19.54 -12.31 -22.27
CA ILE A 18 20.34 -12.21 -21.03
C ILE A 18 20.74 -10.76 -20.72
N ARG A 19 20.90 -9.89 -21.73
CA ARG A 19 21.27 -8.49 -21.52
C ARG A 19 20.18 -7.72 -20.77
N GLN A 20 18.91 -7.98 -21.07
CA GLN A 20 17.80 -7.35 -20.36
C GLN A 20 17.73 -7.82 -18.90
N TRP A 21 18.02 -9.09 -18.64
CA TRP A 21 18.10 -9.62 -17.27
C TRP A 21 19.16 -8.91 -16.44
N VAL A 22 20.39 -8.78 -17.00
CA VAL A 22 21.51 -8.13 -16.30
C VAL A 22 21.19 -6.65 -16.06
N THR A 23 20.65 -5.95 -17.07
CA THR A 23 20.29 -4.53 -16.94
C THR A 23 19.23 -4.31 -15.87
N LEU A 24 18.19 -5.16 -15.83
CA LEU A 24 17.14 -5.07 -14.82
C LEU A 24 17.61 -5.50 -13.43
N ALA A 25 18.42 -6.55 -13.33
CA ALA A 25 18.99 -6.99 -12.06
C ALA A 25 19.85 -5.89 -11.40
N GLY A 26 20.56 -5.08 -12.19
CA GLY A 26 21.29 -3.91 -11.72
C GLY A 26 20.44 -2.68 -11.40
N HIS A 27 19.13 -2.70 -11.71
CA HIS A 27 18.26 -1.56 -11.47
C HIS A 27 17.83 -1.47 -9.98
N PRO A 28 17.92 -0.28 -9.32
CA PRO A 28 17.59 -0.14 -7.90
C PRO A 28 16.21 -0.62 -7.51
N LEU A 29 15.22 -0.48 -8.39
CA LEU A 29 13.86 -0.98 -8.15
C LEU A 29 13.79 -2.50 -8.03
N VAL A 30 14.80 -3.23 -8.48
CA VAL A 30 14.85 -4.70 -8.52
C VAL A 30 15.78 -5.25 -7.45
N TRP A 31 17.01 -4.74 -7.34
CA TRP A 31 17.97 -5.33 -6.40
C TRP A 31 17.74 -4.89 -4.94
N LEU A 32 17.16 -3.69 -4.68
CA LEU A 32 16.87 -3.25 -3.32
C LEU A 32 15.83 -4.13 -2.61
N PRO A 33 14.65 -4.46 -3.19
CA PRO A 33 13.74 -5.39 -2.55
C PRO A 33 14.33 -6.81 -2.43
N ALA A 34 15.16 -7.24 -3.38
CA ALA A 34 15.88 -8.50 -3.25
C ALA A 34 16.88 -8.46 -2.07
N LEU A 35 17.59 -7.34 -1.88
CA LEU A 35 18.47 -7.15 -0.72
C LEU A 35 17.68 -7.16 0.60
N MET A 36 16.52 -6.50 0.67
CA MET A 36 15.64 -6.58 1.86
C MET A 36 15.30 -8.04 2.18
N PHE A 37 14.88 -8.79 1.18
CA PHE A 37 14.57 -10.22 1.36
C PHE A 37 15.79 -11.02 1.85
N VAL A 38 16.96 -10.80 1.26
CA VAL A 38 18.22 -11.49 1.64
C VAL A 38 18.61 -11.14 3.08
N LEU A 39 18.57 -9.88 3.48
CA LEU A 39 18.87 -9.46 4.86
C LEU A 39 17.94 -10.16 5.85
N LEU A 40 16.63 -10.18 5.55
CA LEU A 40 15.64 -10.87 6.37
C LEU A 40 15.87 -12.38 6.43
N ALA A 41 16.20 -13.00 5.31
CA ALA A 41 16.49 -14.44 5.24
C ALA A 41 17.77 -14.83 6.00
N LEU A 42 18.83 -14.02 5.87
CA LEU A 42 20.09 -14.22 6.58
C LEU A 42 19.93 -14.08 8.10
N SER A 43 18.97 -13.26 8.56
CA SER A 43 18.71 -13.14 10.00
C SER A 43 18.24 -14.44 10.65
N LEU A 44 17.72 -15.41 9.88
CA LEU A 44 17.40 -16.76 10.39
C LEU A 44 18.63 -17.55 10.85
N LEU A 45 19.81 -17.21 10.34
CA LEU A 45 21.07 -17.85 10.74
C LEU A 45 21.58 -17.36 12.09
N THR A 46 21.22 -16.13 12.45
CA THR A 46 21.67 -15.46 13.68
C THR A 46 20.59 -15.45 14.78
N HIS A 47 19.31 -15.53 14.41
CA HIS A 47 18.18 -15.44 15.31
C HIS A 47 17.12 -16.51 14.99
N ALA A 48 17.04 -17.52 15.83
CA ALA A 48 16.14 -18.67 15.64
C ALA A 48 14.75 -18.41 16.26
N HIS A 49 13.97 -17.48 15.71
CA HIS A 49 12.59 -17.30 16.13
C HIS A 49 11.67 -18.32 15.45
N ALA A 50 10.77 -18.96 16.20
CA ALA A 50 9.83 -19.94 15.68
C ALA A 50 8.95 -19.41 14.53
N TYR A 51 8.61 -18.11 14.54
CA TYR A 51 7.84 -17.46 13.48
C TYR A 51 8.70 -16.95 12.32
N GLY A 52 10.02 -16.99 12.43
CA GLY A 52 10.97 -16.47 11.44
C GLY A 52 10.78 -17.03 10.03
N PRO A 53 10.76 -18.36 9.83
CA PRO A 53 10.56 -18.94 8.50
C PRO A 53 9.25 -18.52 7.84
N LYS A 54 8.17 -18.43 8.63
CA LYS A 54 6.86 -17.94 8.13
C LYS A 54 6.92 -16.48 7.74
N MET A 55 7.65 -15.66 8.49
CA MET A 55 7.87 -14.23 8.18
C MET A 55 8.63 -14.08 6.86
N VAL A 56 9.77 -14.74 6.70
CA VAL A 56 10.55 -14.74 5.45
C VAL A 56 9.70 -15.22 4.28
N GLY A 57 8.91 -16.28 4.45
CA GLY A 57 7.97 -16.76 3.44
C GLY A 57 6.95 -15.70 2.98
N LYS A 58 6.53 -14.81 3.86
CA LYS A 58 5.63 -13.71 3.48
C LYS A 58 6.33 -12.63 2.64
N TYR A 59 7.62 -12.41 2.84
CA TYR A 59 8.43 -11.41 2.10
C TYR A 59 9.01 -11.94 0.78
N GLN A 60 8.91 -13.24 0.47
CA GLN A 60 9.38 -13.81 -0.81
C GLN A 60 8.81 -13.07 -2.05
N LYS A 61 7.67 -12.40 -1.93
CA LYS A 61 7.08 -11.59 -2.99
C LYS A 61 7.99 -10.46 -3.49
N LEU A 62 8.92 -9.98 -2.66
CA LEU A 62 9.90 -8.96 -3.04
C LEU A 62 10.79 -9.42 -4.20
N LEU A 63 11.07 -10.72 -4.30
CA LEU A 63 11.80 -11.31 -5.41
C LEU A 63 11.02 -11.30 -6.75
N TYR A 64 9.70 -11.10 -6.69
CA TYR A 64 8.85 -11.10 -7.89
C TYR A 64 8.97 -9.81 -8.71
N VAL A 65 9.60 -8.76 -8.18
CA VAL A 65 9.81 -7.51 -8.92
C VAL A 65 10.59 -7.76 -10.21
N LEU A 66 11.66 -8.58 -10.17
CA LEU A 66 12.47 -8.88 -11.35
C LEU A 66 11.69 -9.57 -12.46
N PRO A 67 11.07 -10.76 -12.27
CA PRO A 67 10.35 -11.44 -13.34
C PRO A 67 9.15 -10.62 -13.85
N LEU A 68 8.45 -9.89 -12.98
CA LEU A 68 7.35 -9.05 -13.40
C LEU A 68 7.83 -7.84 -14.20
N ALA A 69 8.95 -7.21 -13.85
CA ALA A 69 9.55 -6.11 -14.61
C ALA A 69 9.99 -6.56 -16.01
N LEU A 70 10.63 -7.74 -16.10
CA LEU A 70 10.98 -8.37 -17.39
C LEU A 70 9.74 -8.63 -18.24
N PHE A 71 8.70 -9.17 -17.62
CA PHE A 71 7.43 -9.45 -18.30
C PHE A 71 6.79 -8.16 -18.86
N PHE A 72 6.75 -7.09 -18.09
CA PHE A 72 6.22 -5.82 -18.56
C PHE A 72 7.12 -5.13 -19.58
N LEU A 73 8.44 -5.32 -19.49
CA LEU A 73 9.39 -4.81 -20.48
C LEU A 73 9.22 -5.52 -21.82
N ALA A 74 9.09 -6.86 -21.80
CA ALA A 74 8.89 -7.68 -22.99
C ALA A 74 7.52 -7.46 -23.67
N ALA A 75 6.49 -7.17 -22.87
CA ALA A 75 5.12 -7.02 -23.36
C ALA A 75 4.44 -5.76 -22.77
N PRO A 76 4.82 -4.54 -23.19
CA PRO A 76 4.31 -3.28 -22.60
C PRO A 76 2.79 -3.13 -22.67
N ARG A 77 2.14 -3.74 -23.66
CA ARG A 77 0.66 -3.73 -23.80
C ARG A 77 -0.03 -4.36 -22.58
N LEU A 78 0.61 -5.34 -21.93
CA LEU A 78 0.06 -6.01 -20.76
C LEU A 78 -0.05 -5.10 -19.53
N MET A 79 0.77 -4.05 -19.43
CA MET A 79 0.60 -3.01 -18.41
C MET A 79 -0.79 -2.37 -18.50
N THR A 80 -1.23 -2.05 -19.71
CA THR A 80 -2.56 -1.46 -19.94
C THR A 80 -3.67 -2.46 -19.60
N HIS A 81 -3.50 -3.73 -19.95
CA HIS A 81 -4.48 -4.78 -19.62
C HIS A 81 -4.54 -5.01 -18.11
N PHE A 82 -3.42 -5.02 -17.41
CA PHE A 82 -3.39 -5.13 -15.95
C PHE A 82 -4.16 -3.98 -15.30
N VAL A 83 -3.88 -2.72 -15.68
CA VAL A 83 -4.58 -1.56 -15.13
C VAL A 83 -6.07 -1.61 -15.44
N ARG A 84 -6.46 -2.01 -16.65
CA ARG A 84 -7.88 -2.19 -17.01
C ARG A 84 -8.55 -3.27 -16.15
N GLY A 85 -7.91 -4.43 -15.98
CA GLY A 85 -8.41 -5.52 -15.13
C GLY A 85 -8.58 -5.08 -13.67
N PHE A 86 -7.60 -4.36 -13.14
CA PHE A 86 -7.67 -3.78 -11.79
C PHE A 86 -8.86 -2.82 -11.64
N LEU A 87 -9.07 -1.93 -12.61
CA LEU A 87 -10.20 -0.99 -12.61
C LEU A 87 -11.55 -1.69 -12.74
N TRP A 88 -11.66 -2.69 -13.60
CA TRP A 88 -12.89 -3.48 -13.76
C TRP A 88 -13.21 -4.27 -12.48
N ALA A 89 -12.24 -4.91 -11.88
CA ALA A 89 -12.44 -5.62 -10.61
C ALA A 89 -12.95 -4.67 -9.51
N ASN A 90 -12.35 -3.48 -9.39
CA ASN A 90 -12.79 -2.48 -8.41
C ASN A 90 -14.17 -1.89 -8.77
N ALA A 91 -14.52 -1.75 -10.05
CA ALA A 91 -15.85 -1.30 -10.44
C ALA A 91 -16.94 -2.34 -10.06
N VAL A 92 -16.66 -3.63 -10.24
CA VAL A 92 -17.56 -4.71 -9.80
C VAL A 92 -17.70 -4.72 -8.28
N ILE A 93 -16.58 -4.63 -7.55
CA ILE A 93 -16.58 -4.56 -6.08
C ILE A 93 -17.39 -3.34 -5.62
N LEU A 94 -17.20 -2.18 -6.25
CA LEU A 94 -17.94 -0.96 -5.96
C LEU A 94 -19.44 -1.16 -6.16
N ALA A 95 -19.85 -1.74 -7.31
CA ALA A 95 -21.25 -1.98 -7.61
C ALA A 95 -21.90 -2.90 -6.57
N ILE A 96 -21.25 -4.01 -6.23
CA ILE A 96 -21.77 -4.96 -5.22
C ILE A 96 -21.85 -4.30 -3.84
N SER A 97 -20.79 -3.57 -3.44
CA SER A 97 -20.74 -2.89 -2.16
C SER A 97 -21.82 -1.81 -2.04
N LEU A 98 -22.04 -1.01 -3.09
CA LEU A 98 -23.11 0.01 -3.14
C LEU A 98 -24.50 -0.63 -3.08
N THR A 99 -24.73 -1.70 -3.85
CA THR A 99 -26.02 -2.40 -3.85
C THR A 99 -26.33 -2.99 -2.48
N SER A 100 -25.35 -3.62 -1.83
CA SER A 100 -25.53 -4.17 -0.49
C SER A 100 -25.80 -3.08 0.56
N GLY A 101 -24.94 -2.03 0.58
CA GLY A 101 -25.01 -1.00 1.61
C GLY A 101 -26.20 -0.04 1.44
N LEU A 102 -26.47 0.45 0.24
CA LEU A 102 -27.62 1.37 0.00
C LEU A 102 -28.95 0.64 -0.05
N GLY A 103 -28.96 -0.58 -0.57
CA GLY A 103 -30.17 -1.41 -0.63
C GLY A 103 -30.47 -2.15 0.67
N HIS A 104 -29.59 -2.10 1.68
CA HIS A 104 -29.65 -2.91 2.91
C HIS A 104 -29.89 -4.40 2.64
N VAL A 105 -29.28 -4.90 1.52
CA VAL A 105 -29.46 -6.28 1.07
C VAL A 105 -28.23 -7.12 1.44
N THR A 106 -28.44 -8.24 2.08
CA THR A 106 -27.40 -9.24 2.41
C THR A 106 -27.04 -10.07 1.17
N LEU A 107 -26.25 -9.50 0.26
CA LEU A 107 -25.76 -10.21 -0.92
C LEU A 107 -24.65 -11.19 -0.52
N GLY A 108 -24.86 -12.47 -0.67
CA GLY A 108 -23.85 -13.49 -0.40
C GLY A 108 -23.30 -13.48 1.03
N GLY A 109 -24.11 -13.07 2.02
CA GLY A 109 -23.70 -12.98 3.44
C GLY A 109 -22.94 -11.71 3.80
N LEU A 110 -22.88 -10.70 2.91
CA LEU A 110 -22.26 -9.40 3.21
C LEU A 110 -23.06 -8.65 4.29
N ASN A 111 -22.34 -8.00 5.20
CA ASN A 111 -22.96 -7.09 6.16
C ASN A 111 -23.27 -5.76 5.49
N PRO A 112 -24.55 -5.32 5.37
CA PRO A 112 -24.91 -4.05 4.76
C PRO A 112 -24.30 -2.82 5.44
N ASP A 113 -24.09 -2.90 6.76
CA ASP A 113 -23.48 -1.80 7.54
C ASP A 113 -21.97 -1.67 7.33
N ASN A 114 -21.35 -2.69 6.72
CA ASN A 114 -19.94 -2.70 6.34
C ASN A 114 -19.74 -3.63 5.13
N PRO A 115 -20.22 -3.22 3.92
CA PRO A 115 -20.33 -4.08 2.74
C PRO A 115 -18.94 -4.38 2.12
N THR A 116 -18.17 -5.21 2.83
CA THR A 116 -16.83 -5.63 2.43
C THR A 116 -16.92 -6.85 1.52
N VAL A 117 -16.74 -6.65 0.24
CA VAL A 117 -16.84 -7.67 -0.82
C VAL A 117 -15.51 -8.41 -1.01
N PHE A 118 -14.39 -7.72 -0.83
CA PHE A 118 -13.07 -8.26 -1.13
C PHE A 118 -12.21 -8.34 0.14
N LYS A 119 -11.96 -9.57 0.61
CA LYS A 119 -11.03 -9.94 1.68
C LYS A 119 -11.34 -9.25 3.02
N LEU A 120 -10.73 -8.09 3.27
CA LEU A 120 -10.89 -7.30 4.49
C LEU A 120 -11.23 -5.85 4.15
N GLN A 121 -11.91 -5.16 5.05
CA GLN A 121 -12.29 -3.75 4.84
C GLN A 121 -11.08 -2.84 4.54
N ILE A 122 -9.92 -3.10 5.17
CA ILE A 122 -8.70 -2.32 4.93
C ILE A 122 -8.23 -2.53 3.49
N THR A 123 -8.12 -3.78 3.05
CA THR A 123 -7.68 -4.14 1.70
C THR A 123 -8.61 -3.55 0.64
N GLN A 124 -9.93 -3.73 0.81
CA GLN A 124 -10.92 -3.20 -0.13
C GLN A 124 -10.82 -1.68 -0.24
N ASN A 125 -10.78 -0.97 0.88
CA ASN A 125 -10.72 0.48 0.90
C ASN A 125 -9.44 1.04 0.28
N VAL A 126 -8.30 0.43 0.53
CA VAL A 126 -7.03 0.85 -0.10
C VAL A 126 -7.09 0.63 -1.62
N PHE A 127 -7.54 -0.55 -2.08
CA PHE A 127 -7.66 -0.83 -3.50
C PHE A 127 -8.65 0.10 -4.19
N MET A 128 -9.77 0.39 -3.54
CA MET A 128 -10.77 1.34 -4.02
C MET A 128 -10.22 2.76 -4.10
N ALA A 129 -9.46 3.20 -3.10
CA ALA A 129 -8.78 4.50 -3.11
C ALA A 129 -7.78 4.61 -4.28
N LEU A 130 -6.98 3.56 -4.53
CA LEU A 130 -6.05 3.52 -5.67
C LEU A 130 -6.79 3.49 -7.02
N ALA A 131 -7.91 2.77 -7.12
CA ALA A 131 -8.75 2.78 -8.31
C ALA A 131 -9.35 4.17 -8.55
N ALA A 132 -9.81 4.85 -7.48
CA ALA A 132 -10.32 6.22 -7.55
C ALA A 132 -9.25 7.20 -8.09
N LEU A 133 -7.97 7.05 -7.70
CA LEU A 133 -6.87 7.85 -8.25
C LEU A 133 -6.70 7.63 -9.77
N VAL A 134 -6.77 6.38 -10.23
CA VAL A 134 -6.67 6.09 -11.66
C VAL A 134 -7.88 6.64 -12.41
N TRP A 135 -9.10 6.48 -11.89
CA TRP A 135 -10.31 7.07 -12.48
C TRP A 135 -10.24 8.60 -12.50
N LEU A 136 -9.72 9.23 -11.44
CA LEU A 136 -9.51 10.69 -11.39
C LEU A 136 -8.56 11.14 -12.50
N SER A 137 -7.42 10.47 -12.65
CA SER A 137 -6.47 10.74 -13.73
C SER A 137 -7.12 10.59 -15.11
N ARG A 138 -7.99 9.59 -15.30
CA ARG A 138 -8.75 9.39 -16.55
C ARG A 138 -9.81 10.47 -16.77
N ALA A 139 -10.49 10.92 -15.73
CA ALA A 139 -11.46 12.01 -15.81
C ALA A 139 -10.82 13.31 -16.31
N PHE A 140 -9.58 13.57 -15.92
CA PHE A 140 -8.83 14.74 -16.38
C PHE A 140 -8.25 14.57 -17.80
N ALA A 141 -7.93 13.34 -18.20
CA ALA A 141 -7.38 13.05 -19.53
C ALA A 141 -8.46 12.93 -20.63
N CYS A 142 -9.72 12.70 -20.26
CA CYS A 142 -10.83 12.53 -21.20
C CYS A 142 -11.68 13.79 -21.33
N SER A 143 -12.47 13.86 -22.42
CA SER A 143 -13.48 14.91 -22.66
C SER A 143 -14.89 14.29 -22.84
N GLY A 144 -15.90 15.15 -22.88
CA GLY A 144 -17.30 14.75 -23.13
C GLY A 144 -17.84 13.77 -22.09
N LYS A 145 -18.74 12.85 -22.53
CA LYS A 145 -19.46 11.91 -21.65
C LYS A 145 -18.53 11.00 -20.84
N ARG A 146 -17.37 10.62 -21.40
CA ARG A 146 -16.40 9.75 -20.71
C ARG A 146 -15.80 10.41 -19.47
N ARG A 147 -15.54 11.72 -19.52
CA ARG A 147 -15.08 12.50 -18.37
C ARG A 147 -16.04 12.39 -17.20
N TRP A 148 -17.32 12.60 -17.46
CA TRP A 148 -18.35 12.56 -16.43
C TRP A 148 -18.59 11.13 -15.89
N GLY A 149 -18.44 10.10 -16.73
CA GLY A 149 -18.47 8.71 -16.29
C GLY A 149 -17.35 8.39 -15.29
N TYR A 150 -16.12 8.80 -15.59
CA TYR A 150 -15.01 8.63 -14.63
C TYR A 150 -15.17 9.50 -13.38
N ALA A 151 -15.65 10.74 -13.50
CA ALA A 151 -15.93 11.59 -12.35
C ALA A 151 -17.00 10.97 -11.43
N GLY A 152 -18.04 10.38 -11.99
CA GLY A 152 -19.05 9.61 -11.24
C GLY A 152 -18.46 8.42 -10.50
N LEU A 153 -17.56 7.64 -11.14
CA LEU A 153 -16.86 6.53 -10.47
C LEU A 153 -15.98 7.02 -9.32
N VAL A 154 -15.27 8.16 -9.48
CA VAL A 154 -14.48 8.77 -8.40
C VAL A 154 -15.37 9.15 -7.23
N LEU A 155 -16.50 9.82 -7.50
CA LEU A 155 -17.45 10.21 -6.45
C LEU A 155 -18.00 8.99 -5.71
N LEU A 156 -18.48 7.97 -6.43
CA LEU A 156 -19.04 6.75 -5.84
C LEU A 156 -18.00 5.98 -5.03
N ALA A 157 -16.76 5.85 -5.55
CA ALA A 157 -15.67 5.21 -4.84
C ALA A 157 -15.30 5.98 -3.56
N THR A 158 -15.26 7.31 -3.63
CA THR A 158 -14.99 8.16 -2.46
C THR A 158 -16.08 7.99 -1.40
N LEU A 159 -17.34 8.02 -1.79
CA LEU A 159 -18.46 7.78 -0.87
C LEU A 159 -18.42 6.37 -0.26
N ASN A 160 -18.11 5.35 -1.07
CA ASN A 160 -17.96 3.98 -0.59
C ASN A 160 -16.86 3.87 0.46
N VAL A 161 -15.66 4.43 0.19
CA VAL A 161 -14.53 4.41 1.12
C VAL A 161 -14.84 5.19 2.41
N LEU A 162 -15.46 6.38 2.32
CA LEU A 162 -15.63 7.25 3.48
C LEU A 162 -16.84 6.89 4.33
N LEU A 163 -17.95 6.43 3.72
CA LEU A 163 -19.22 6.30 4.41
C LEU A 163 -19.69 4.86 4.62
N MET A 164 -19.26 3.93 3.74
CA MET A 164 -19.83 2.57 3.75
C MET A 164 -18.88 1.53 4.34
N VAL A 165 -17.66 1.47 3.86
CA VAL A 165 -16.70 0.44 4.29
C VAL A 165 -15.80 0.98 5.42
N GLN A 166 -15.77 0.28 6.56
CA GLN A 166 -15.15 0.78 7.80
C GLN A 166 -13.62 0.56 7.86
N GLY A 167 -12.88 0.92 6.80
CA GLY A 167 -11.41 0.76 6.72
C GLY A 167 -10.64 2.08 6.84
N ARG A 168 -10.26 2.50 8.06
CA ARG A 168 -9.58 3.79 8.32
C ARG A 168 -8.35 4.05 7.46
N THR A 169 -7.54 3.03 7.16
CA THR A 169 -6.34 3.15 6.32
C THR A 169 -6.70 3.55 4.88
N GLY A 170 -7.87 3.16 4.38
CA GLY A 170 -8.37 3.61 3.09
C GLY A 170 -8.64 5.12 3.04
N TYR A 171 -9.08 5.72 4.16
CA TYR A 171 -9.24 7.19 4.26
C TYR A 171 -7.90 7.89 4.07
N VAL A 172 -6.85 7.38 4.70
CA VAL A 172 -5.48 7.91 4.55
C VAL A 172 -4.99 7.75 3.12
N ALA A 173 -5.18 6.56 2.53
CA ALA A 173 -4.80 6.29 1.14
C ALA A 173 -5.48 7.26 0.17
N LEU A 174 -6.80 7.47 0.34
CA LEU A 174 -7.60 8.35 -0.50
C LEU A 174 -7.18 9.83 -0.32
N ALA A 175 -7.10 10.30 0.93
CA ALA A 175 -6.78 11.70 1.23
C ALA A 175 -5.38 12.08 0.75
N VAL A 176 -4.35 11.27 1.10
CA VAL A 176 -2.98 11.53 0.69
C VAL A 176 -2.83 11.39 -0.82
N GLY A 177 -3.36 10.32 -1.42
CA GLY A 177 -3.26 10.09 -2.84
C GLY A 177 -3.93 11.19 -3.67
N MET A 178 -5.19 11.50 -3.36
CA MET A 178 -5.90 12.58 -4.07
C MET A 178 -5.26 13.94 -3.82
N GLY A 179 -4.87 14.24 -2.58
CA GLY A 179 -4.20 15.49 -2.23
C GLY A 179 -2.92 15.69 -3.03
N VAL A 180 -2.03 14.70 -3.03
CA VAL A 180 -0.77 14.74 -3.80
C VAL A 180 -1.04 14.85 -5.30
N TRP A 181 -1.99 14.05 -5.84
CA TRP A 181 -2.30 14.09 -7.27
C TRP A 181 -2.84 15.46 -7.68
N LEU A 182 -3.75 16.06 -6.90
CA LEU A 182 -4.31 17.38 -7.16
C LEU A 182 -3.22 18.47 -7.07
N LEU A 183 -2.34 18.41 -6.09
CA LEU A 183 -1.21 19.34 -5.94
C LEU A 183 -0.24 19.27 -7.13
N LEU A 184 0.00 18.09 -7.70
CA LEU A 184 0.88 17.94 -8.85
C LEU A 184 0.21 18.27 -10.20
N THR A 185 -1.12 18.26 -10.27
CA THR A 185 -1.86 18.36 -11.53
C THR A 185 -2.51 19.74 -11.72
N LEU A 186 -2.99 20.36 -10.64
CA LEU A 186 -3.72 21.62 -10.69
C LEU A 186 -2.78 22.84 -10.76
N ARG A 187 -3.25 23.92 -11.36
CA ARG A 187 -2.55 25.22 -11.34
C ARG A 187 -2.63 25.83 -9.94
N ARG A 188 -1.67 26.70 -9.58
CA ARG A 188 -1.54 27.30 -8.25
C ARG A 188 -2.86 27.90 -7.70
N LYS A 189 -3.61 28.62 -8.52
CA LYS A 189 -4.93 29.17 -8.12
C LYS A 189 -5.93 28.06 -7.75
N GLN A 190 -5.95 26.98 -8.52
CA GLN A 190 -6.81 25.82 -8.25
C GLN A 190 -6.35 25.04 -7.02
N GLN A 191 -5.04 24.91 -6.82
CA GLN A 191 -4.45 24.30 -5.60
C GLN A 191 -4.90 25.07 -4.36
N MET A 192 -4.81 26.41 -4.39
CA MET A 192 -5.27 27.25 -3.28
C MET A 192 -6.77 27.11 -3.03
N ALA A 193 -7.59 27.01 -4.08
CA ALA A 193 -9.03 26.78 -3.94
C ALA A 193 -9.32 25.40 -3.30
N VAL A 194 -8.65 24.33 -3.75
CA VAL A 194 -8.80 22.99 -3.17
C VAL A 194 -8.34 22.97 -1.71
N LEU A 195 -7.22 23.64 -1.39
CA LEU A 195 -6.72 23.74 -0.02
C LEU A 195 -7.72 24.51 0.87
N ALA A 196 -8.23 25.65 0.40
CA ALA A 196 -9.23 26.43 1.12
C ALA A 196 -10.53 25.63 1.35
N CYS A 197 -11.04 24.93 0.31
CA CYS A 197 -12.20 24.06 0.46
C CYS A 197 -11.92 22.91 1.44
N GLY A 198 -10.71 22.31 1.40
CA GLY A 198 -10.30 21.26 2.33
C GLY A 198 -10.25 21.76 3.79
N ILE A 199 -9.66 22.93 4.01
CA ILE A 199 -9.63 23.57 5.34
C ILE A 199 -11.05 23.86 5.82
N LEU A 200 -11.89 24.46 4.96
CA LEU A 200 -13.28 24.74 5.29
C LEU A 200 -14.05 23.48 5.66
N ALA A 201 -13.87 22.39 4.89
CA ALA A 201 -14.49 21.11 5.18
C ALA A 201 -14.03 20.53 6.53
N ILE A 202 -12.73 20.64 6.87
CA ILE A 202 -12.20 20.24 8.18
C ILE A 202 -12.79 21.10 9.28
N VAL A 203 -12.84 22.43 9.12
CA VAL A 203 -13.45 23.34 10.10
C VAL A 203 -14.91 22.99 10.33
N MET A 204 -15.69 22.79 9.25
CA MET A 204 -17.08 22.36 9.34
C MET A 204 -17.22 21.02 10.07
N LEU A 205 -16.35 20.06 9.78
CA LEU A 205 -16.35 18.76 10.45
C LEU A 205 -16.06 18.89 11.95
N VAL A 206 -15.10 19.74 12.32
CA VAL A 206 -14.73 19.97 13.74
C VAL A 206 -15.80 20.74 14.50
N MET A 207 -16.43 21.70 13.84
CA MET A 207 -17.45 22.58 14.46
C MET A 207 -18.82 21.92 14.58
N THR A 208 -19.08 20.83 13.86
CA THR A 208 -20.35 20.10 13.93
C THR A 208 -20.22 18.84 14.77
N PRO A 209 -21.13 18.58 15.72
CA PRO A 209 -21.20 17.30 16.42
C PRO A 209 -21.41 16.17 15.41
N ASN A 210 -20.46 15.26 15.31
CA ASN A 210 -20.53 14.15 14.36
C ASN A 210 -19.77 12.93 14.84
N ARG A 211 -20.13 11.76 14.29
CA ARG A 211 -19.52 10.46 14.63
C ARG A 211 -18.01 10.41 14.40
N ALA A 212 -17.46 11.23 13.48
CA ALA A 212 -16.01 11.22 13.23
C ALA A 212 -15.26 11.88 14.39
N MET A 213 -15.76 12.97 14.94
CA MET A 213 -15.18 13.63 16.12
C MET A 213 -15.31 12.77 17.38
N GLU A 214 -16.47 12.11 17.58
CA GLU A 214 -16.64 11.14 18.67
C GLU A 214 -15.61 10.02 18.57
N ARG A 215 -15.41 9.46 17.37
CA ARG A 215 -14.40 8.41 17.15
C ARG A 215 -12.96 8.90 17.33
N LEU A 216 -12.68 10.15 17.00
CA LEU A 216 -11.36 10.75 17.21
C LEU A 216 -11.10 10.94 18.71
N SER A 217 -12.06 11.52 19.46
CA SER A 217 -11.94 11.70 20.90
C SER A 217 -11.82 10.36 21.64
N LEU A 218 -12.62 9.36 21.26
CA LEU A 218 -12.51 8.00 21.78
C LEU A 218 -11.12 7.41 21.48
N GLY A 219 -10.59 7.62 20.29
CA GLY A 219 -9.25 7.17 19.92
C GLY A 219 -8.15 7.79 20.80
N VAL A 220 -8.25 9.10 21.08
CA VAL A 220 -7.33 9.79 22.01
C VAL A 220 -7.44 9.23 23.42
N GLN A 221 -8.66 9.03 23.93
CA GLN A 221 -8.89 8.43 25.24
C GLN A 221 -8.32 7.00 25.33
N GLN A 222 -8.48 6.20 24.29
CA GLN A 222 -7.90 4.84 24.20
C GLN A 222 -6.37 4.86 24.26
N ILE A 223 -5.74 5.80 23.56
CA ILE A 223 -4.28 5.98 23.60
C ILE A 223 -3.83 6.38 25.00
N GLN A 224 -4.48 7.40 25.58
CA GLN A 224 -4.16 7.87 26.93
C GLN A 224 -4.36 6.77 27.98
N GLY A 225 -5.51 6.07 27.92
CA GLY A 225 -5.81 4.94 28.80
C GLY A 225 -4.76 3.84 28.72
N CYS A 226 -4.25 3.53 27.51
CA CYS A 226 -3.19 2.54 27.35
C CYS A 226 -1.82 3.04 27.85
N ILE A 227 -1.47 4.31 27.62
CA ILE A 227 -0.16 4.87 28.04
C ILE A 227 -0.05 4.94 29.58
N TRP A 228 -1.12 5.35 30.24
CA TRP A 228 -1.12 5.60 31.69
C TRP A 228 -1.60 4.41 32.50
N ALA A 229 -1.91 3.27 31.88
CA ALA A 229 -2.36 2.08 32.60
C ALA A 229 -1.22 1.50 33.46
N PRO A 230 -1.52 1.11 34.72
CA PRO A 230 -0.61 0.32 35.53
C PRO A 230 -0.21 -0.98 34.83
N ALA A 231 1.00 -1.48 35.11
CA ALA A 231 1.54 -2.68 34.45
C ALA A 231 0.61 -3.90 34.55
N GLU A 232 -0.09 -4.06 35.69
CA GLU A 232 -1.01 -5.17 35.96
C GLU A 232 -2.27 -5.15 35.09
N THR A 233 -2.74 -3.96 34.68
CA THR A 233 -3.95 -3.77 33.88
C THR A 233 -3.65 -3.30 32.44
N ALA A 234 -2.38 -3.12 32.11
CA ALA A 234 -1.96 -2.55 30.82
C ALA A 234 -2.49 -3.33 29.62
N TYR A 235 -2.50 -4.67 29.68
CA TYR A 235 -3.02 -5.49 28.59
C TYR A 235 -4.52 -5.22 28.35
N GLN A 236 -5.33 -5.18 29.40
CA GLN A 236 -6.77 -4.93 29.31
C GLN A 236 -7.07 -3.49 28.86
N ALA A 237 -6.36 -2.50 29.41
CA ALA A 237 -6.51 -1.09 29.05
C ALA A 237 -6.13 -0.83 27.58
N CYS A 238 -5.19 -1.60 27.04
CA CYS A 238 -4.77 -1.54 25.65
C CYS A 238 -5.60 -2.43 24.71
N ASP A 239 -6.54 -3.23 25.21
CA ASP A 239 -7.35 -4.16 24.38
C ASP A 239 -8.48 -3.44 23.65
N ASN A 240 -8.09 -2.49 22.83
CA ASN A 240 -8.95 -1.73 21.92
C ASN A 240 -8.13 -1.26 20.71
N SER A 241 -8.81 -0.78 19.67
CA SER A 241 -8.18 -0.53 18.35
C SER A 241 -6.97 0.43 18.37
N MET A 242 -7.01 1.50 19.20
CA MET A 242 -5.92 2.47 19.28
C MET A 242 -4.92 2.10 20.37
N GLY A 243 -5.41 1.54 21.47
CA GLY A 243 -4.57 1.02 22.55
C GLY A 243 -3.63 -0.08 22.06
N GLN A 244 -4.13 -1.06 21.31
CA GLN A 244 -3.30 -2.12 20.72
C GLN A 244 -2.17 -1.55 19.86
N ARG A 245 -2.45 -0.56 19.01
CA ARG A 245 -1.41 0.08 18.20
C ARG A 245 -0.37 0.82 19.05
N THR A 246 -0.81 1.45 20.15
CA THR A 246 0.09 2.09 21.10
C THR A 246 0.96 1.04 21.79
N ALA A 247 0.39 -0.07 22.24
CA ALA A 247 1.13 -1.17 22.84
C ALA A 247 2.13 -1.81 21.86
N PHE A 248 1.70 -2.02 20.61
CA PHE A 248 2.59 -2.54 19.55
C PHE A 248 3.76 -1.61 19.26
N ALA A 249 3.51 -0.29 19.21
CA ALA A 249 4.59 0.69 19.00
C ALA A 249 5.57 0.68 20.18
N ARG A 250 5.10 0.61 21.42
CA ARG A 250 5.96 0.52 22.62
C ARG A 250 6.82 -0.74 22.59
N GLU A 251 6.22 -1.89 22.27
CA GLU A 251 6.96 -3.16 22.18
C GLU A 251 7.97 -3.13 21.04
N ALA A 252 7.60 -2.59 19.87
CA ALA A 252 8.53 -2.41 18.76
C ALA A 252 9.73 -1.53 19.15
N LEU A 253 9.49 -0.39 19.81
CA LEU A 253 10.56 0.50 20.28
C LEU A 253 11.47 -0.19 21.30
N ARG A 254 10.92 -0.99 22.23
CA ARG A 254 11.69 -1.78 23.18
C ARG A 254 12.62 -2.77 22.46
N LEU A 255 12.09 -3.47 21.45
CA LEU A 255 12.90 -4.41 20.64
C LEU A 255 13.97 -3.68 19.83
N ILE A 256 13.67 -2.51 19.25
CA ILE A 256 14.63 -1.71 18.49
C ILE A 256 15.81 -1.28 19.39
N GLN A 257 15.53 -0.91 20.63
CA GLN A 257 16.59 -0.52 21.60
C GLN A 257 17.56 -1.67 21.90
N GLN A 258 17.13 -2.92 21.81
CA GLN A 258 17.96 -4.11 22.05
C GLN A 258 18.98 -4.35 20.91
N SER A 259 18.58 -4.11 19.65
CA SER A 259 19.43 -4.28 18.48
C SER A 259 19.14 -3.21 17.42
N PRO A 260 19.57 -1.96 17.61
CA PRO A 260 19.15 -0.85 16.77
C PRO A 260 19.70 -0.93 15.34
N LEU A 261 20.90 -1.49 15.13
CA LEU A 261 21.58 -1.46 13.83
C LEU A 261 21.17 -2.62 12.92
N LEU A 262 21.15 -3.85 13.44
CA LEU A 262 20.95 -5.08 12.68
C LEU A 262 19.57 -5.71 12.92
N GLY A 263 18.83 -5.22 13.92
CA GLY A 263 17.52 -5.77 14.30
C GLY A 263 17.61 -7.07 15.09
N ASN A 264 16.45 -7.60 15.42
CA ASN A 264 16.31 -8.81 16.22
C ASN A 264 15.97 -10.05 15.38
N GLY A 265 16.04 -9.93 14.07
CA GLY A 265 15.78 -11.02 13.13
C GLY A 265 14.31 -11.21 12.74
N ALA A 266 14.10 -12.02 11.71
CA ALA A 266 12.79 -12.31 11.17
C ALA A 266 11.86 -12.94 12.22
N GLY A 267 10.64 -12.39 12.34
CA GLY A 267 9.64 -12.92 13.28
C GLY A 267 9.86 -12.58 14.75
N SER A 268 10.82 -11.70 15.07
CA SER A 268 11.14 -11.28 16.45
C SER A 268 10.02 -10.49 17.12
N PHE A 269 9.19 -9.77 16.37
CA PHE A 269 8.06 -9.05 16.94
C PHE A 269 6.98 -10.04 17.41
N TRP A 270 6.62 -9.94 18.68
CA TRP A 270 5.46 -10.60 19.23
C TRP A 270 4.82 -9.75 20.33
N TYR A 271 3.50 -9.60 20.27
CA TYR A 271 2.72 -8.99 21.33
C TYR A 271 1.43 -9.79 21.54
N GLY A 272 1.18 -10.19 22.76
CA GLY A 272 0.02 -11.01 23.07
C GLY A 272 -0.19 -11.24 24.56
N ASN A 273 -1.17 -12.07 24.88
CA ASN A 273 -1.46 -12.48 26.25
C ASN A 273 -0.54 -13.66 26.64
N PRO A 274 0.38 -13.47 27.59
CA PRO A 274 1.29 -14.54 28.02
C PRO A 274 0.58 -15.78 28.57
N SER A 275 -0.60 -15.59 29.19
CA SER A 275 -1.35 -16.70 29.81
C SER A 275 -2.02 -17.61 28.80
N THR A 276 -2.45 -17.08 27.65
CA THR A 276 -3.12 -17.86 26.61
C THR A 276 -2.20 -18.21 25.43
N GLY A 277 -1.01 -17.60 25.35
CA GLY A 277 -0.12 -17.70 24.21
C GLY A 277 -0.66 -17.05 22.92
N TYR A 278 -1.85 -16.46 22.94
CA TYR A 278 -2.44 -15.79 21.79
C TYR A 278 -1.79 -14.43 21.61
N GLY A 279 -1.28 -14.18 20.42
CA GLY A 279 -0.60 -12.93 20.10
C GLY A 279 -0.42 -12.68 18.60
N VAL A 280 0.12 -11.51 18.28
CA VAL A 280 0.36 -11.04 16.93
C VAL A 280 1.85 -10.80 16.67
N HIS A 281 2.30 -11.14 15.46
CA HIS A 281 3.68 -10.95 15.00
C HIS A 281 3.81 -9.76 14.05
N ASN A 282 3.00 -8.71 14.27
CA ASN A 282 2.93 -7.55 13.39
C ASN A 282 2.58 -6.29 14.22
N PRO A 283 3.44 -5.26 14.25
CA PRO A 283 3.15 -3.99 14.92
C PRO A 283 2.14 -3.12 14.17
N HIS A 284 1.62 -3.55 13.01
CA HIS A 284 0.79 -2.76 12.11
C HIS A 284 1.39 -1.40 11.72
N ASN A 285 2.70 -1.41 11.52
CA ASN A 285 3.48 -0.29 11.01
C ASN A 285 4.72 -0.88 10.33
N GLU A 286 4.86 -0.65 9.02
CA GLU A 286 5.95 -1.25 8.23
C GLU A 286 7.32 -0.72 8.66
N TYR A 287 7.42 0.57 8.97
CA TYR A 287 8.70 1.17 9.40
C TYR A 287 9.20 0.54 10.69
N LEU A 288 8.31 0.37 11.66
CA LEU A 288 8.64 -0.31 12.91
C LEU A 288 8.98 -1.78 12.69
N LEU A 289 8.20 -2.48 11.84
CA LEU A 289 8.43 -3.90 11.57
C LEU A 289 9.80 -4.13 10.92
N GLU A 290 10.15 -3.34 9.89
CA GLU A 290 11.45 -3.42 9.23
C GLU A 290 12.58 -3.10 10.22
N THR A 291 12.42 -2.08 11.07
CA THR A 291 13.45 -1.72 12.06
C THR A 291 13.58 -2.78 13.15
N VAL A 292 12.50 -3.39 13.61
CA VAL A 292 12.56 -4.49 14.58
C VAL A 292 13.29 -5.71 14.01
N GLN A 293 12.99 -6.08 12.76
CA GLN A 293 13.53 -7.29 12.16
C GLN A 293 14.96 -7.13 11.61
N SER A 294 15.24 -6.02 10.95
CA SER A 294 16.49 -5.79 10.19
C SER A 294 17.25 -4.54 10.63
N GLY A 295 16.85 -3.91 11.73
CA GLY A 295 17.45 -2.72 12.28
C GLY A 295 17.35 -1.48 11.38
N LEU A 296 18.14 -0.47 11.73
CA LEU A 296 18.26 0.74 10.90
C LEU A 296 18.80 0.41 9.50
N LEU A 297 19.60 -0.66 9.35
CA LEU A 297 20.08 -1.11 8.05
C LEU A 297 18.91 -1.52 7.15
N GLY A 298 17.99 -2.36 7.63
CA GLY A 298 16.80 -2.75 6.87
C GLY A 298 15.90 -1.57 6.54
N LEU A 299 15.67 -0.70 7.52
CA LEU A 299 14.90 0.53 7.32
C LEU A 299 15.52 1.42 6.24
N MET A 300 16.84 1.61 6.25
CA MET A 300 17.53 2.40 5.22
C MET A 300 17.39 1.79 3.82
N VAL A 301 17.50 0.45 3.69
CA VAL A 301 17.29 -0.23 2.41
C VAL A 301 15.85 -0.04 1.94
N PHE A 302 14.86 -0.20 2.83
CA PHE A 302 13.45 0.05 2.53
C PHE A 302 13.20 1.49 2.06
N LEU A 303 13.68 2.48 2.78
CA LEU A 303 13.52 3.90 2.42
C LEU A 303 14.24 4.24 1.12
N THR A 304 15.41 3.65 0.87
CA THR A 304 16.15 3.81 -0.39
C THR A 304 15.38 3.20 -1.57
N TRP A 305 14.71 2.06 -1.35
CA TRP A 305 13.83 1.48 -2.36
C TRP A 305 12.63 2.39 -2.66
N MET A 306 11.97 2.90 -1.63
CA MET A 306 10.87 3.88 -1.80
C MET A 306 11.34 5.13 -2.56
N TRP A 307 12.48 5.69 -2.17
CA TRP A 307 13.11 6.81 -2.88
C TRP A 307 13.40 6.49 -4.35
N SER A 308 13.89 5.29 -4.62
CA SER A 308 14.16 4.84 -5.99
C SER A 308 12.87 4.74 -6.82
N CYS A 309 11.75 4.29 -6.20
CA CYS A 309 10.42 4.31 -6.82
C CYS A 309 9.98 5.75 -7.17
N TYR A 310 10.14 6.70 -6.23
CA TYR A 310 9.85 8.11 -6.49
C TYR A 310 10.72 8.69 -7.60
N ARG A 311 12.02 8.43 -7.61
CA ARG A 311 12.93 8.87 -8.67
C ARG A 311 12.53 8.32 -10.04
N ALA A 312 12.16 7.06 -10.12
CA ALA A 312 11.69 6.45 -11.36
C ALA A 312 10.38 7.07 -11.82
N ALA A 313 9.41 7.23 -10.92
CA ALA A 313 8.14 7.89 -11.22
C ALA A 313 8.33 9.33 -11.72
N TRP A 314 9.27 10.07 -11.11
CA TRP A 314 9.53 11.48 -11.44
C TRP A 314 10.08 11.68 -12.86
N ARG A 315 10.70 10.66 -13.44
CA ARG A 315 11.24 10.67 -14.82
C ARG A 315 10.18 10.38 -15.89
N LEU A 316 8.98 9.96 -15.47
CA LEU A 316 7.88 9.64 -16.40
C LEU A 316 7.20 10.93 -16.92
N PRO A 317 6.47 10.85 -18.04
CA PRO A 317 5.62 11.95 -18.52
C PRO A 317 4.64 12.41 -17.43
N PRO A 318 4.25 13.70 -17.41
CA PRO A 318 3.52 14.31 -16.29
C PRO A 318 2.28 13.52 -15.81
N ALA A 319 1.49 13.00 -16.76
CA ALA A 319 0.27 12.24 -16.41
C ALA A 319 0.59 10.95 -15.63
N HIS A 320 1.59 10.19 -16.06
CA HIS A 320 2.04 8.97 -15.36
C HIS A 320 2.77 9.31 -14.07
N ARG A 321 3.67 10.31 -14.12
CA ARG A 321 4.40 10.81 -12.94
C ARG A 321 3.44 11.14 -11.81
N ASN A 322 2.47 12.03 -12.06
CA ASN A 322 1.55 12.51 -11.03
C ASN A 322 0.75 11.35 -10.41
N LEU A 323 0.34 10.38 -11.24
CA LEU A 323 -0.37 9.20 -10.76
C LEU A 323 0.52 8.30 -9.90
N PHE A 324 1.71 7.94 -10.38
CA PHE A 324 2.61 7.05 -9.61
C PHE A 324 3.10 7.70 -8.32
N VAL A 325 3.44 9.00 -8.35
CA VAL A 325 3.82 9.74 -7.13
C VAL A 325 2.68 9.74 -6.12
N ALA A 326 1.43 9.95 -6.55
CA ALA A 326 0.26 9.89 -5.68
C ALA A 326 0.03 8.50 -5.08
N VAL A 327 0.15 7.45 -5.90
CA VAL A 327 0.04 6.05 -5.45
C VAL A 327 1.13 5.70 -4.44
N LEU A 328 2.38 6.05 -4.71
CA LEU A 328 3.50 5.83 -3.80
C LEU A 328 3.30 6.58 -2.48
N SER A 329 2.83 7.84 -2.53
CA SER A 329 2.53 8.63 -1.33
C SER A 329 1.41 8.00 -0.50
N SER A 330 0.38 7.44 -1.15
CA SER A 330 -0.66 6.67 -0.45
C SER A 330 -0.06 5.47 0.29
N TYR A 331 0.81 4.69 -0.36
CA TYR A 331 1.47 3.56 0.28
C TYR A 331 2.35 3.99 1.45
N MET A 332 3.19 5.02 1.26
CA MET A 332 4.07 5.54 2.32
C MET A 332 3.28 5.97 3.55
N ALA A 333 2.17 6.68 3.36
CA ALA A 333 1.30 7.07 4.46
C ALA A 333 0.61 5.87 5.12
N CYS A 334 0.16 4.90 4.32
CA CYS A 334 -0.50 3.70 4.84
C CYS A 334 0.45 2.77 5.60
N HIS A 335 1.73 2.75 5.26
CA HIS A 335 2.76 2.01 5.99
C HIS A 335 2.93 2.46 7.45
N LEU A 336 2.49 3.68 7.80
CA LEU A 336 2.43 4.14 9.20
C LEU A 336 1.36 3.43 10.04
N PHE A 337 0.35 2.86 9.37
CA PHE A 337 -0.82 2.28 10.04
C PHE A 337 -1.01 0.79 9.79
N ASN A 338 -0.26 0.21 8.84
CA ASN A 338 -0.28 -1.22 8.52
C ASN A 338 1.04 -1.65 7.89
N SER A 339 1.39 -2.93 8.05
CA SER A 339 2.57 -3.53 7.42
C SER A 339 2.18 -4.12 6.07
N PHE A 340 2.06 -3.26 5.06
CA PHE A 340 1.53 -3.65 3.74
C PHE A 340 2.47 -4.56 2.96
N LEU A 341 3.79 -4.48 3.15
CA LEU A 341 4.70 -5.45 2.53
C LEU A 341 4.56 -6.84 3.14
N LEU A 342 4.19 -6.91 4.42
CA LEU A 342 3.86 -8.18 5.07
C LEU A 342 2.54 -8.74 4.56
N ASP A 343 1.54 -7.87 4.31
CA ASP A 343 0.21 -8.27 3.88
C ASP A 343 0.20 -8.85 2.47
N SER A 344 -0.66 -9.84 2.23
CA SER A 344 -0.64 -10.58 0.97
C SER A 344 -1.09 -9.72 -0.21
N SER A 345 -2.28 -9.12 -0.17
CA SER A 345 -2.85 -8.43 -1.33
C SER A 345 -2.16 -7.09 -1.60
N GLU A 346 -1.97 -6.29 -0.57
CA GLU A 346 -1.35 -4.98 -0.62
C GLU A 346 0.12 -5.07 -1.03
N GLY A 347 0.86 -6.02 -0.43
CA GLY A 347 2.26 -6.24 -0.77
C GLY A 347 2.46 -6.75 -2.19
N HIS A 348 1.59 -7.63 -2.69
CA HIS A 348 1.66 -8.07 -4.09
C HIS A 348 1.33 -6.94 -5.07
N LEU A 349 0.32 -6.11 -4.77
CA LEU A 349 0.02 -4.96 -5.61
C LEU A 349 1.19 -3.96 -5.63
N PHE A 350 1.84 -3.73 -4.48
CA PHE A 350 3.01 -2.86 -4.42
C PHE A 350 4.19 -3.39 -5.26
N VAL A 351 4.47 -4.69 -5.18
CA VAL A 351 5.49 -5.36 -6.00
C VAL A 351 5.18 -5.22 -7.50
N ILE A 352 3.92 -5.35 -7.90
CA ILE A 352 3.51 -5.12 -9.30
C ILE A 352 3.72 -3.66 -9.70
N ILE A 353 3.39 -2.68 -8.83
CA ILE A 353 3.60 -1.26 -9.08
C ILE A 353 5.11 -0.96 -9.25
N ALA A 354 5.97 -1.52 -8.41
CA ALA A 354 7.41 -1.37 -8.53
C ALA A 354 7.96 -1.99 -9.84
N ALA A 355 7.42 -3.15 -10.22
CA ALA A 355 7.78 -3.80 -11.49
C ALA A 355 7.31 -3.01 -12.72
N LEU A 356 6.11 -2.43 -12.67
CA LEU A 356 5.60 -1.51 -13.71
C LEU A 356 6.50 -0.29 -13.86
N LEU A 357 6.91 0.33 -12.74
CA LEU A 357 7.84 1.46 -12.74
C LEU A 357 9.20 1.09 -13.33
N ALA A 358 9.75 -0.07 -12.98
CA ALA A 358 11.02 -0.54 -13.51
C ALA A 358 10.93 -0.73 -15.04
N GLY A 359 9.87 -1.38 -15.53
CA GLY A 359 9.64 -1.57 -16.97
C GLY A 359 9.45 -0.24 -17.71
N LEU A 360 8.68 0.70 -17.16
CA LEU A 360 8.45 2.02 -17.78
C LEU A 360 9.71 2.88 -17.78
N SER A 361 10.50 2.86 -16.71
CA SER A 361 11.72 3.67 -16.61
C SER A 361 12.79 3.24 -17.62
N LEU A 362 12.91 1.94 -17.89
CA LEU A 362 13.84 1.42 -18.90
C LEU A 362 13.36 1.66 -20.33
N ASN A 363 12.06 1.51 -20.59
CA ASN A 363 11.50 1.84 -21.90
C ASN A 363 11.68 3.32 -22.26
N ALA A 364 11.59 4.22 -21.27
CA ALA A 364 11.82 5.64 -21.47
C ALA A 364 13.30 6.01 -21.74
N GLN A 365 14.24 5.13 -21.39
CA GLN A 365 15.68 5.32 -21.63
C GLN A 365 16.16 4.70 -22.95
N GLN A 366 15.40 3.81 -23.57
CA GLN A 366 15.75 3.27 -24.89
C GLN A 366 15.48 4.36 -25.95
N PRO A 367 16.51 4.79 -26.73
CA PRO A 367 16.25 5.66 -27.85
C PRO A 367 15.23 4.97 -28.76
N GLN A 368 14.21 5.71 -29.18
CA GLN A 368 13.23 5.22 -30.15
C GLN A 368 14.02 4.63 -31.32
N ARG A 369 14.03 3.31 -31.43
CA ARG A 369 14.52 2.67 -32.66
C ARG A 369 13.60 3.18 -33.76
N THR A 370 14.09 4.14 -34.50
CA THR A 370 13.48 4.57 -35.77
C THR A 370 13.25 3.29 -36.55
N SER A 371 12.01 2.89 -36.72
CA SER A 371 11.66 1.86 -37.70
C SER A 371 12.19 2.32 -39.03
N PRO A 372 12.96 1.49 -39.77
CA PRO A 372 13.26 1.81 -41.13
C PRO A 372 11.93 1.97 -41.86
N GLN A 373 11.69 3.13 -42.43
CA GLN A 373 10.63 3.33 -43.40
C GLN A 373 10.96 2.43 -44.58
N THR A 374 10.25 1.32 -44.70
CA THR A 374 10.17 0.56 -45.97
C THR A 374 8.76 0.67 -46.48
#